data_326771d50944e07309bbdfffbd62c540
#
_entry.id   326771d50944e07309bbdfffbd62c540
#
_cell.length_a   1.000
_cell.length_b   1.000
_cell.length_c   1.000
_cell.angle_alpha   90.00
_cell.angle_beta   90.00
_cell.angle_gamma   90.00
#
_symmetry.space_group_name_H-M   'P 1'
#
loop_
_entity.id
_entity.type
_entity.pdbx_description
1 polymer ?
#
loop_
_entity_poly.entity_id
_entity_poly.type
_entity_poly.pdbx_seq_one_letter_code
_entity_poly.pdbx_strand_id
1 'polypeptide(L)'
;LMPNGEVTTIYEASLKYKESRTPLIVLAGTEYGTGSSRDWAAKGTLLLGVKAVVAASFERIHRSNLVGMGVLPLQFEDGETHRSLGLSGEEEYSVFGLSDNLKPGQDLILSTGDREISVTCRLDTQIEIEYFKNGGILHTVLRNFMSENLKK
;
A
#
# COMPACT_ATOMS: atom_id res chain seq x y z
N LEU A 1 12.57 6.59 11.17
CA LEU A 1 13.43 7.78 11.13
C LEU A 1 12.63 8.94 10.56
N MET A 2 12.72 10.08 11.15
CA MET A 2 12.08 11.30 10.62
C MET A 2 13.01 11.95 9.58
N PRO A 3 12.49 12.75 8.63
CA PRO A 3 13.33 13.43 7.62
C PRO A 3 14.45 14.30 8.20
N ASN A 4 14.29 14.77 9.43
CA ASN A 4 15.30 15.55 10.16
C ASN A 4 16.34 14.67 10.91
N GLY A 5 16.32 13.35 10.72
CA GLY A 5 17.20 12.41 11.40
C GLY A 5 16.80 12.05 12.84
N GLU A 6 15.69 12.58 13.36
CA GLU A 6 15.19 12.24 14.69
C GLU A 6 14.74 10.76 14.73
N VAL A 7 15.19 10.02 15.73
CA VAL A 7 14.76 8.64 15.99
C VAL A 7 13.63 8.66 17.00
N THR A 8 12.47 8.14 16.63
CA THR A 8 11.29 8.08 17.47
C THR A 8 10.54 6.77 17.25
N THR A 9 9.46 6.53 17.95
CA THR A 9 8.62 5.36 17.74
C THR A 9 7.88 5.46 16.39
N ILE A 10 7.53 4.30 15.79
CA ILE A 10 6.75 4.27 14.54
C ILE A 10 5.43 5.02 14.72
N TYR A 11 4.79 4.89 15.88
CA TYR A 11 3.53 5.57 16.16
C TYR A 11 3.70 7.10 16.21
N GLU A 12 4.66 7.62 16.95
CA GLU A 12 4.92 9.06 17.03
C GLU A 12 5.32 9.65 15.67
N ALA A 13 6.19 8.95 14.93
CA ALA A 13 6.53 9.34 13.56
C ALA A 13 5.26 9.41 12.69
N SER A 14 4.38 8.42 12.78
CA SER A 14 3.14 8.39 12.00
C SER A 14 2.22 9.57 12.29
N LEU A 15 2.16 10.04 13.54
CA LEU A 15 1.39 11.24 13.90
C LEU A 15 1.96 12.49 13.24
N LYS A 16 3.28 12.69 13.32
CA LYS A 16 3.97 13.82 12.69
C LYS A 16 3.78 13.84 11.17
N TYR A 17 3.89 12.68 10.51
CA TYR A 17 3.63 12.55 9.07
C TYR A 17 2.18 12.83 8.71
N LYS A 18 1.22 12.44 9.55
CA LYS A 18 -0.20 12.80 9.35
C LYS A 18 -0.45 14.31 9.46
N GLU A 19 0.16 14.98 10.43
CA GLU A 19 0.08 16.44 10.60
C GLU A 19 0.61 17.16 9.36
N SER A 20 1.74 16.70 8.82
CA SER A 20 2.32 17.21 7.57
C SER A 20 1.60 16.75 6.30
N ARG A 21 0.57 15.89 6.42
CA ARG A 21 -0.16 15.26 5.31
C ARG A 21 0.73 14.47 4.34
N THR A 22 1.82 13.90 4.86
CA THR A 22 2.74 13.07 4.08
C THR A 22 2.31 11.62 4.17
N PRO A 23 1.89 10.98 3.07
CA PRO A 23 1.55 9.56 3.04
C PRO A 23 2.80 8.71 3.25
N LEU A 24 2.64 7.55 3.87
CA LEU A 24 3.74 6.63 4.15
C LEU A 24 3.72 5.41 3.24
N ILE A 25 4.89 4.84 3.02
CA ILE A 25 5.10 3.57 2.33
C ILE A 25 5.87 2.61 3.26
N VAL A 26 5.62 1.33 3.12
CA VAL A 26 6.38 0.27 3.80
C VAL A 26 7.19 -0.50 2.76
N LEU A 27 8.49 -0.65 3.00
CA LEU A 27 9.36 -1.55 2.25
C LEU A 27 9.52 -2.84 3.06
N ALA A 28 9.22 -3.99 2.48
CA ALA A 28 9.21 -5.27 3.17
C ALA A 28 9.95 -6.37 2.38
N GLY A 29 10.27 -7.43 3.08
CA GLY A 29 10.90 -8.63 2.51
C GLY A 29 9.90 -9.63 1.98
N THR A 30 10.28 -10.91 2.08
CA THR A 30 9.45 -12.05 1.68
C THR A 30 8.34 -12.33 2.70
N GLU A 31 7.23 -12.90 2.22
CA GLU A 31 6.10 -13.35 3.04
C GLU A 31 5.54 -12.26 3.97
N TYR A 32 5.46 -11.02 3.47
CA TYR A 32 4.92 -9.91 4.27
C TYR A 32 3.49 -10.21 4.74
N GLY A 33 3.30 -10.08 6.04
CA GLY A 33 2.01 -10.36 6.69
C GLY A 33 1.88 -11.77 7.27
N THR A 34 2.93 -12.58 7.23
CA THR A 34 2.96 -13.85 7.95
C THR A 34 2.86 -13.60 9.46
N GLY A 35 1.82 -14.13 10.07
CA GLY A 35 1.53 -13.95 11.49
C GLY A 35 0.06 -14.24 11.82
N SER A 36 -0.35 -14.11 13.06
CA SER A 36 -1.65 -14.60 13.50
C SER A 36 -2.84 -13.66 13.26
N SER A 37 -2.64 -12.36 13.28
CA SER A 37 -3.74 -11.37 13.28
C SER A 37 -3.74 -10.49 12.04
N ARG A 38 -3.89 -11.09 10.88
CA ARG A 38 -3.68 -10.47 9.56
C ARG A 38 -4.60 -9.27 9.29
N ASP A 39 -5.86 -9.35 9.69
CA ASP A 39 -6.83 -8.26 9.52
C ASP A 39 -6.45 -7.04 10.35
N TRP A 40 -6.15 -7.24 11.63
CA TRP A 40 -5.70 -6.17 12.51
C TRP A 40 -4.35 -5.58 12.08
N ALA A 41 -3.45 -6.39 11.53
CA ALA A 41 -2.17 -5.91 11.00
C ALA A 41 -2.40 -4.98 9.79
N ALA A 42 -3.28 -5.34 8.87
CA ALA A 42 -3.63 -4.50 7.73
C ALA A 42 -4.33 -3.19 8.18
N LYS A 43 -5.23 -3.29 9.17
CA LYS A 43 -5.87 -2.11 9.76
C LYS A 43 -4.87 -1.20 10.47
N GLY A 44 -3.92 -1.76 11.21
CA GLY A 44 -2.83 -1.01 11.84
C GLY A 44 -1.99 -0.27 10.81
N THR A 45 -1.65 -0.91 9.70
CA THR A 45 -0.94 -0.30 8.57
C THR A 45 -1.70 0.92 8.04
N LEU A 46 -2.99 0.79 7.77
CA LEU A 46 -3.84 1.92 7.35
C LEU A 46 -3.87 3.04 8.40
N LEU A 47 -4.07 2.69 9.68
CA LEU A 47 -4.17 3.66 10.77
C LEU A 47 -2.87 4.45 10.99
N LEU A 48 -1.71 3.90 10.66
CA LEU A 48 -0.43 4.60 10.67
C LEU A 48 -0.26 5.56 9.48
N GLY A 49 -1.20 5.61 8.54
CA GLY A 49 -1.12 6.50 7.37
C GLY A 49 -0.39 5.90 6.18
N VAL A 50 -0.09 4.61 6.21
CA VAL A 50 0.54 3.89 5.09
C VAL A 50 -0.47 3.77 3.94
N LYS A 51 -0.03 4.12 2.73
CA LYS A 51 -0.84 4.06 1.50
C LYS A 51 -0.43 2.93 0.58
N ALA A 52 0.82 2.51 0.64
CA ALA A 52 1.33 1.39 -0.14
C ALA A 52 2.32 0.55 0.68
N VAL A 53 2.38 -0.73 0.36
CA VAL A 53 3.40 -1.66 0.84
C VAL A 53 4.09 -2.25 -0.37
N VAL A 54 5.42 -2.16 -0.43
CA VAL A 54 6.24 -2.80 -1.46
C VAL A 54 7.01 -3.94 -0.82
N ALA A 55 6.78 -5.16 -1.26
CA ALA A 55 7.36 -6.36 -0.68
C ALA A 55 7.94 -7.29 -1.76
N ALA A 56 8.89 -8.14 -1.38
CA ALA A 56 9.37 -9.19 -2.27
C ALA A 56 8.29 -10.27 -2.50
N SER A 57 7.47 -10.56 -1.48
CA SER A 57 6.26 -11.37 -1.61
C SER A 57 5.29 -11.10 -0.45
N PHE A 58 4.05 -11.52 -0.63
CA PHE A 58 2.97 -11.34 0.36
C PHE A 58 2.41 -12.67 0.82
N GLU A 59 2.09 -12.76 2.10
CA GLU A 59 1.14 -13.76 2.55
C GLU A 59 -0.24 -13.47 1.93
N ARG A 60 -0.87 -14.47 1.32
CA ARG A 60 -2.05 -14.33 0.47
C ARG A 60 -3.23 -13.61 1.15
N ILE A 61 -3.54 -14.00 2.38
CA ILE A 61 -4.69 -13.43 3.12
C ILE A 61 -4.38 -11.99 3.52
N HIS A 62 -3.15 -11.73 3.97
CA HIS A 62 -2.74 -10.38 4.36
C HIS A 62 -2.76 -9.41 3.18
N ARG A 63 -2.30 -9.83 1.99
CA ARG A 63 -2.42 -9.05 0.76
C ARG A 63 -3.86 -8.62 0.50
N SER A 64 -4.80 -9.58 0.58
CA SER A 64 -6.22 -9.29 0.39
C SER A 64 -6.78 -8.35 1.46
N ASN A 65 -6.32 -8.47 2.70
CA ASN A 65 -6.73 -7.57 3.78
C ASN A 65 -6.20 -6.14 3.56
N LEU A 66 -4.97 -5.97 3.06
CA LEU A 66 -4.44 -4.65 2.68
C LEU A 66 -5.33 -3.98 1.64
N VAL A 67 -5.70 -4.70 0.58
CA VAL A 67 -6.63 -4.21 -0.45
C VAL A 67 -7.99 -3.85 0.15
N GLY A 68 -8.51 -4.71 1.01
CA GLY A 68 -9.77 -4.47 1.72
C GLY A 68 -9.75 -3.21 2.60
N MET A 69 -8.60 -2.81 3.10
CA MET A 69 -8.37 -1.56 3.86
C MET A 69 -8.01 -0.36 2.97
N GLY A 70 -7.88 -0.53 1.66
CA GLY A 70 -7.49 0.53 0.74
C GLY A 70 -5.99 0.86 0.74
N VAL A 71 -5.15 -0.09 1.16
CA VAL A 71 -3.69 -0.02 1.08
C VAL A 71 -3.22 -0.75 -0.17
N LEU A 72 -2.38 -0.12 -0.99
CA LEU A 72 -1.89 -0.65 -2.26
C LEU A 72 -0.76 -1.66 -2.03
N PRO A 73 -0.92 -2.95 -2.38
CA PRO A 73 0.17 -3.90 -2.36
C PRO A 73 0.93 -3.84 -3.69
N LEU A 74 2.24 -3.64 -3.61
CA LEU A 74 3.18 -3.63 -4.72
C LEU A 74 4.24 -4.71 -4.49
N GLN A 75 4.62 -5.42 -5.52
CA GLN A 75 5.62 -6.48 -5.42
C GLN A 75 6.84 -6.16 -6.29
N PHE A 76 8.03 -6.30 -5.72
CA PHE A 76 9.28 -6.25 -6.49
C PHE A 76 9.32 -7.38 -7.52
N GLU A 77 10.11 -7.22 -8.57
CA GLU A 77 10.37 -8.29 -9.52
C GLU A 77 11.05 -9.49 -8.85
N ASP A 78 10.96 -10.66 -9.51
CA ASP A 78 11.49 -11.90 -8.95
C ASP A 78 13.00 -11.78 -8.66
N GLY A 79 13.36 -12.11 -7.42
CA GLY A 79 14.72 -12.00 -6.93
C GLY A 79 15.13 -10.63 -6.40
N GLU A 80 14.30 -9.62 -6.57
CA GLU A 80 14.55 -8.28 -6.05
C GLU A 80 13.98 -8.09 -4.64
N THR A 81 14.65 -7.25 -3.88
CA THR A 81 14.25 -6.80 -2.54
C THR A 81 14.66 -5.35 -2.36
N HIS A 82 14.07 -4.66 -1.39
CA HIS A 82 14.54 -3.33 -1.02
C HIS A 82 16.05 -3.30 -0.74
N ARG A 83 16.63 -4.39 -0.18
CA ARG A 83 18.06 -4.48 0.13
C ARG A 83 18.90 -4.64 -1.11
N SER A 84 18.53 -5.54 -2.05
CA SER A 84 19.27 -5.73 -3.31
C SER A 84 19.25 -4.48 -4.18
N LEU A 85 18.17 -3.71 -4.10
CA LEU A 85 18.00 -2.43 -4.79
C LEU A 85 18.64 -1.25 -4.05
N GLY A 86 19.19 -1.48 -2.84
CA GLY A 86 19.83 -0.43 -2.05
C GLY A 86 18.88 0.65 -1.55
N LEU A 87 17.62 0.31 -1.32
CA LEU A 87 16.63 1.23 -0.76
C LEU A 87 16.77 1.27 0.76
N SER A 88 16.97 2.47 1.31
CA SER A 88 17.18 2.71 2.74
C SER A 88 15.88 2.87 3.51
N GLY A 89 14.81 3.33 2.82
CA GLY A 89 13.54 3.73 3.43
C GLY A 89 13.52 5.20 3.88
N GLU A 90 14.54 5.98 3.53
CA GLU A 90 14.61 7.42 3.79
C GLU A 90 14.25 8.25 2.55
N GLU A 91 14.10 7.58 1.40
CA GLU A 91 13.79 8.21 0.11
C GLU A 91 12.31 8.67 0.08
N GLU A 92 12.05 9.68 -0.75
CA GLU A 92 10.69 10.00 -1.17
C GLU A 92 10.29 9.12 -2.34
N TYR A 93 9.11 8.52 -2.23
CA TYR A 93 8.61 7.57 -3.23
C TYR A 93 7.42 8.13 -3.99
N SER A 94 7.40 7.92 -5.30
CA SER A 94 6.25 8.17 -6.16
C SER A 94 5.88 6.91 -6.92
N VAL A 95 4.58 6.66 -7.09
CA VAL A 95 4.08 5.53 -7.87
C VAL A 95 3.43 6.05 -9.14
N PHE A 96 3.99 5.68 -10.30
CA PHE A 96 3.47 6.05 -11.62
C PHE A 96 2.74 4.88 -12.27
N GLY A 97 1.78 5.20 -13.13
CA GLY A 97 0.97 4.21 -13.85
C GLY A 97 -0.36 3.90 -13.20
N LEU A 98 -0.65 4.44 -12.00
CA LEU A 98 -1.98 4.39 -11.42
C LEU A 98 -2.95 5.24 -12.25
N SER A 99 -3.94 4.60 -12.85
CA SER A 99 -4.94 5.27 -13.68
C SER A 99 -6.33 4.67 -13.46
N ASP A 100 -7.36 5.33 -14.00
CA ASP A 100 -8.72 4.80 -13.96
C ASP A 100 -8.89 3.50 -14.77
N ASN A 101 -7.97 3.25 -15.71
CA ASN A 101 -7.96 2.04 -16.54
C ASN A 101 -6.97 0.98 -16.02
N LEU A 102 -6.63 1.00 -14.72
CA LEU A 102 -5.74 0.03 -14.10
C LEU A 102 -6.26 -1.39 -14.34
N LYS A 103 -5.34 -2.31 -14.70
CA LYS A 103 -5.65 -3.73 -14.93
C LYS A 103 -5.11 -4.58 -13.78
N PRO A 104 -5.73 -5.74 -13.50
CA PRO A 104 -5.21 -6.68 -12.53
C PRO A 104 -3.77 -7.10 -12.85
N GLY A 105 -2.89 -7.08 -11.84
CA GLY A 105 -1.48 -7.47 -11.99
C GLY A 105 -0.65 -6.57 -12.90
N GLN A 106 -1.09 -5.33 -13.16
CA GLN A 106 -0.36 -4.40 -14.02
C GLN A 106 0.97 -3.98 -13.39
N ASP A 107 2.01 -3.88 -14.23
CA ASP A 107 3.27 -3.30 -13.81
C ASP A 107 3.16 -1.79 -13.68
N LEU A 108 3.75 -1.28 -12.62
CA LEU A 108 3.83 0.13 -12.26
C LEU A 108 5.28 0.52 -12.05
N ILE A 109 5.54 1.81 -11.99
CA ILE A 109 6.88 2.34 -11.71
C ILE A 109 6.88 2.95 -10.30
N LEU A 110 7.76 2.45 -9.46
CA LEU A 110 8.13 3.05 -8.18
C LEU A 110 9.37 3.92 -8.41
N SER A 111 9.22 5.22 -8.22
CA SER A 111 10.33 6.17 -8.37
C SER A 111 10.79 6.70 -7.03
N THR A 112 12.11 6.82 -6.86
CA THR A 112 12.76 7.50 -5.72
C THR A 112 13.26 8.90 -6.10
N GLY A 113 12.88 9.38 -7.28
CA GLY A 113 13.37 10.63 -7.85
C GLY A 113 14.58 10.45 -8.75
N ASP A 114 15.57 9.69 -8.34
CA ASP A 114 16.80 9.39 -9.10
C ASP A 114 16.78 8.00 -9.76
N ARG A 115 15.86 7.13 -9.37
CA ARG A 115 15.70 5.76 -9.88
C ARG A 115 14.25 5.43 -10.17
N GLU A 116 14.06 4.60 -11.17
CA GLU A 116 12.78 3.98 -11.52
C GLU A 116 12.90 2.47 -11.34
N ILE A 117 11.96 1.89 -10.61
CA ILE A 117 11.93 0.47 -10.25
C ILE A 117 10.59 -0.09 -10.74
N SER A 118 10.64 -1.13 -11.54
CA SER A 118 9.43 -1.86 -11.95
C SER A 118 8.86 -2.61 -10.76
N VAL A 119 7.56 -2.52 -10.54
CA VAL A 119 6.86 -3.24 -9.49
C VAL A 119 5.51 -3.72 -10.00
N THR A 120 5.11 -4.91 -9.64
CA THR A 120 3.80 -5.45 -9.99
C THR A 120 2.74 -4.98 -9.00
N CYS A 121 1.65 -4.40 -9.50
CA CYS A 121 0.47 -4.05 -8.71
C CYS A 121 -0.30 -5.31 -8.34
N ARG A 122 -0.33 -5.67 -7.06
CA ARG A 122 -0.96 -6.89 -6.56
C ARG A 122 -2.45 -6.69 -6.21
N LEU A 123 -3.14 -5.93 -7.06
CA LEU A 123 -4.59 -5.98 -7.22
C LEU A 123 -4.89 -7.04 -8.28
N ASP A 124 -5.20 -8.24 -7.85
CA ASP A 124 -5.18 -9.44 -8.70
C ASP A 124 -6.52 -9.67 -9.44
N THR A 125 -7.56 -8.90 -9.09
CA THR A 125 -8.89 -8.99 -9.70
C THR A 125 -9.50 -7.61 -9.94
N GLN A 126 -10.48 -7.53 -10.86
CA GLN A 126 -11.19 -6.29 -11.14
C GLN A 126 -11.96 -5.75 -9.92
N ILE A 127 -12.49 -6.63 -9.08
CA ILE A 127 -13.20 -6.22 -7.87
C ILE A 127 -12.25 -5.65 -6.82
N GLU A 128 -11.03 -6.14 -6.72
CA GLU A 128 -10.00 -5.57 -5.85
C GLU A 128 -9.59 -4.16 -6.28
N ILE A 129 -9.53 -3.91 -7.59
CA ILE A 129 -9.31 -2.57 -8.14
C ILE A 129 -10.45 -1.62 -7.73
N GLU A 130 -11.69 -2.09 -7.80
CA GLU A 130 -12.85 -1.31 -7.34
C GLU A 130 -12.77 -1.01 -5.85
N TYR A 131 -12.44 -1.99 -5.03
CA TYR A 131 -12.24 -1.78 -3.59
C TYR A 131 -11.16 -0.73 -3.31
N PHE A 132 -10.01 -0.86 -3.96
CA PHE A 132 -8.92 0.09 -3.80
C PHE A 132 -9.32 1.51 -4.21
N LYS A 133 -9.94 1.69 -5.38
CA LYS A 133 -10.43 3.00 -5.86
C LYS A 133 -11.42 3.66 -4.92
N ASN A 134 -12.24 2.88 -4.24
CA ASN A 134 -13.20 3.37 -3.26
C ASN A 134 -12.59 3.62 -1.86
N GLY A 135 -11.33 3.27 -1.64
CA GLY A 135 -10.65 3.38 -0.34
C GLY A 135 -10.93 2.21 0.60
N GLY A 136 -11.30 1.06 0.04
CA GLY A 136 -11.51 -0.21 0.72
C GLY A 136 -12.92 -0.78 0.59
N ILE A 137 -13.08 -2.02 1.03
CA ILE A 137 -14.33 -2.78 0.94
C ILE A 137 -15.49 -2.05 1.62
N LEU A 138 -15.30 -1.54 2.84
CA LEU A 138 -16.36 -0.90 3.59
C LEU A 138 -16.90 0.35 2.87
N HIS A 139 -16.02 1.16 2.32
CA HIS A 139 -16.39 2.35 1.55
C HIS A 139 -17.15 1.98 0.26
N THR A 140 -16.75 0.89 -0.40
CA THR A 140 -17.45 0.38 -1.59
C THR A 140 -18.88 -0.04 -1.24
N VAL A 141 -19.05 -0.82 -0.18
CA VAL A 141 -20.38 -1.27 0.27
C VAL A 141 -21.27 -0.09 0.63
N LEU A 142 -20.76 0.88 1.38
CA LEU A 142 -21.52 2.08 1.76
C LEU A 142 -21.97 2.89 0.53
N ARG A 143 -21.08 3.07 -0.46
CA ARG A 143 -21.44 3.78 -1.70
C ARG A 143 -22.51 3.04 -2.50
N ASN A 144 -22.42 1.72 -2.57
CA ASN A 144 -23.43 0.91 -3.25
C ASN A 144 -24.79 1.04 -2.57
N PHE A 145 -24.86 0.94 -1.24
CA PHE A 145 -26.09 1.17 -0.48
C PHE A 145 -26.69 2.56 -0.72
N MET A 146 -25.86 3.59 -0.72
CA MET A 146 -26.32 4.96 -0.98
C MET A 146 -26.88 5.10 -2.40
N SER A 147 -26.21 4.52 -3.39
CA SER A 147 -26.67 4.58 -4.79
C SER A 147 -27.97 3.82 -5.05
N GLU A 148 -28.20 2.70 -4.36
CA GLU A 148 -29.43 1.93 -4.45
C GLU A 148 -30.62 2.66 -3.81
N ASN A 149 -30.39 3.36 -2.69
CA ASN A 149 -31.44 4.14 -2.00
C ASN A 149 -31.82 5.44 -2.72
N LEU A 150 -30.91 6.00 -3.54
CA LEU A 150 -31.21 7.18 -4.36
C LEU A 150 -32.00 6.85 -5.65
N LYS A 151 -32.13 5.58 -6.00
CA LYS A 151 -32.88 5.11 -7.17
C LYS A 151 -34.32 4.69 -6.84
N LYS A 152 -34.71 4.74 -5.57
CA LYS A 152 -36.07 4.51 -5.08
C LYS A 152 -36.76 5.85 -4.76
#